data_13aa5f9b4b9ce8d5b3e48830d8f2944c
#
_entry.id   13aa5f9b4b9ce8d5b3e48830d8f2944c
#
_cell.length_a   1.000
_cell.length_b   1.000
_cell.length_c   1.000
_cell.angle_alpha   90.00
_cell.angle_beta   90.00
_cell.angle_gamma   90.00
#
_symmetry.space_group_name_H-M   'P 1'
#
loop_
_entity.id
_entity.type
_entity.pdbx_description
1 polymer ?
#
loop_
_entity_poly.entity_id
_entity_poly.type
_entity_poly.pdbx_seq_one_letter_code
_entity_poly.pdbx_strand_id
1 'polypeptide(L)'
;MRFSRCYLEITNRCNLACSFCPKTKRPARTLTAEEFRLLAGKLRAYTDYLYLHVMGEPLLHPLLETARALGFRVALTTNGTLLPARQALLLAAPALYKINISLHSFEANVAGSFDDYLSGCFTFAKLAAETGKLVDLRLWNLDGETTRGQHTQNDAILAALEAVFPQPWTRNTW
;
A
#
# COMPACT_ATOMS: atom_id res chain seq x y z
N MET A 1 23.36 -10.76 12.56
CA MET A 1 22.88 -9.42 12.17
C MET A 1 21.39 -9.53 11.87
N ARG A 2 20.54 -8.64 12.39
CA ARG A 2 19.09 -8.61 12.07
C ARG A 2 18.73 -7.27 11.45
N PHE A 3 17.82 -7.28 10.50
CA PHE A 3 17.28 -6.10 9.85
C PHE A 3 15.97 -5.69 10.55
N SER A 4 15.71 -4.39 10.61
CA SER A 4 14.43 -3.88 11.12
C SER A 4 13.25 -4.31 10.22
N ARG A 5 13.49 -4.51 8.93
CA ARG A 5 12.52 -4.96 7.92
C ARG A 5 13.24 -5.46 6.67
N CYS A 6 12.56 -6.32 5.91
CA CYS A 6 12.99 -6.71 4.56
C CYS A 6 11.86 -6.45 3.56
N TYR A 7 12.21 -6.02 2.38
CA TYR A 7 11.30 -5.90 1.25
C TYR A 7 11.34 -7.17 0.42
N LEU A 8 10.19 -7.74 0.15
CA LEU A 8 10.03 -8.89 -0.74
C LEU A 8 8.95 -8.56 -1.77
N GLU A 9 9.39 -8.30 -3.00
CA GLU A 9 8.47 -8.08 -4.11
C GLU A 9 7.75 -9.38 -4.46
N ILE A 10 6.45 -9.43 -4.21
CA ILE A 10 5.64 -10.62 -4.49
C ILE A 10 5.04 -10.62 -5.90
N THR A 11 4.93 -9.46 -6.49
CA THR A 11 4.50 -9.27 -7.89
C THR A 11 5.03 -7.95 -8.41
N ASN A 12 5.37 -7.91 -9.70
CA ASN A 12 5.62 -6.67 -10.43
C ASN A 12 4.46 -6.31 -11.37
N ARG A 13 3.34 -7.05 -11.30
CA ARG A 13 2.10 -6.73 -12.02
C ARG A 13 1.34 -5.67 -11.26
N CYS A 14 0.80 -4.69 -11.99
CA CYS A 14 -0.06 -3.65 -11.44
C CYS A 14 -1.28 -3.50 -12.34
N ASN A 15 -2.41 -3.17 -11.75
CA ASN A 15 -3.64 -2.84 -12.48
C ASN A 15 -3.71 -1.37 -12.93
N LEU A 16 -2.71 -0.56 -12.56
CA LEU A 16 -2.56 0.84 -12.96
C LEU A 16 -1.26 1.08 -13.74
N ALA A 17 -1.21 2.20 -14.46
CA ALA A 17 -0.06 2.63 -15.25
C ALA A 17 0.33 4.09 -14.96
N CYS A 18 0.48 4.44 -13.67
CA CYS A 18 0.77 5.80 -13.21
C CYS A 18 1.95 6.44 -13.94
N SER A 19 1.85 7.74 -14.25
CA SER A 19 2.86 8.50 -14.98
C SER A 19 4.19 8.60 -14.23
N PHE A 20 4.13 8.78 -12.92
CA PHE A 20 5.29 8.88 -12.02
C PHE A 20 5.97 7.54 -11.72
N CYS A 21 5.32 6.42 -12.05
CA CYS A 21 5.88 5.10 -11.74
C CYS A 21 7.07 4.79 -12.65
N PRO A 22 8.27 4.47 -12.10
CA PRO A 22 9.44 4.16 -12.91
C PRO A 22 9.27 2.88 -13.75
N LYS A 23 8.24 2.09 -13.44
CA LYS A 23 7.94 0.80 -14.07
C LYS A 23 9.15 -0.15 -14.05
N THR A 24 9.02 -1.32 -14.57
CA THR A 24 10.13 -2.28 -14.65
C THR A 24 10.26 -2.82 -16.07
N LYS A 25 11.51 -3.02 -16.50
CA LYS A 25 11.83 -3.72 -17.76
C LYS A 25 11.83 -5.24 -17.61
N ARG A 26 11.71 -5.74 -16.37
CA ARG A 26 11.63 -7.17 -16.08
C ARG A 26 10.33 -7.76 -16.63
N PRO A 27 10.33 -9.03 -17.08
CA PRO A 27 9.09 -9.72 -17.42
C PRO A 27 8.06 -9.66 -16.29
N ALA A 28 6.80 -9.53 -16.65
CA ALA A 28 5.70 -9.52 -15.68
C ALA A 28 5.65 -10.86 -14.93
N ARG A 29 5.79 -10.82 -13.61
CA ARG A 29 5.87 -12.00 -12.75
C ARG A 29 5.10 -11.80 -11.46
N THR A 30 4.60 -12.91 -10.94
CA THR A 30 4.01 -13.02 -9.61
C THR A 30 4.61 -14.27 -8.96
N LEU A 31 5.03 -14.18 -7.71
CA LEU A 31 5.54 -15.34 -6.98
C LEU A 31 4.42 -16.36 -6.75
N THR A 32 4.74 -17.63 -6.88
CA THR A 32 3.87 -18.69 -6.37
C THR A 32 3.90 -18.72 -4.84
N ALA A 33 2.93 -19.38 -4.21
CA ALA A 33 2.92 -19.56 -2.75
C ALA A 33 4.15 -20.34 -2.27
N GLU A 34 4.64 -21.27 -3.09
CA GLU A 34 5.84 -22.07 -2.80
C GLU A 34 7.10 -21.22 -2.86
N GLU A 35 7.29 -20.45 -3.92
CA GLU A 35 8.41 -19.50 -4.06
C GLU A 35 8.42 -18.48 -2.91
N PHE A 36 7.25 -17.94 -2.56
CA PHE A 36 7.14 -17.03 -1.43
C PHE A 36 7.57 -17.71 -0.13
N ARG A 37 7.08 -18.94 0.14
CA ARG A 37 7.43 -19.68 1.35
C ARG A 37 8.93 -19.94 1.44
N LEU A 38 9.56 -20.30 0.33
CA LEU A 38 10.99 -20.54 0.27
C LEU A 38 11.80 -19.26 0.56
N LEU A 39 11.46 -18.16 -0.13
CA LEU A 39 12.17 -16.89 0.01
C LEU A 39 11.95 -16.27 1.41
N ALA A 40 10.71 -16.19 1.85
CA ALA A 40 10.37 -15.68 3.16
C ALA A 40 11.00 -16.53 4.29
N GLY A 41 10.98 -17.86 4.16
CA GLY A 41 11.62 -18.75 5.11
C GLY A 41 13.11 -18.44 5.32
N LYS A 42 13.84 -18.12 4.25
CA LYS A 42 15.25 -17.67 4.35
C LYS A 42 15.42 -16.34 5.07
N LEU A 43 14.43 -15.46 4.96
CA LEU A 43 14.47 -14.13 5.61
C LEU A 43 14.13 -14.19 7.10
N ARG A 44 13.45 -15.25 7.56
CA ARG A 44 12.94 -15.33 8.94
C ARG A 44 14.02 -15.20 10.01
N ALA A 45 15.23 -15.70 9.74
CA ALA A 45 16.37 -15.56 10.66
C ALA A 45 16.87 -14.11 10.79
N TYR A 46 16.51 -13.24 9.84
CA TYR A 46 17.06 -11.89 9.74
C TYR A 46 16.05 -10.78 10.06
N THR A 47 14.76 -11.05 9.99
CA THR A 47 13.72 -10.06 10.29
C THR A 47 12.41 -10.71 10.72
N ASP A 48 11.61 -9.96 11.48
CA ASP A 48 10.22 -10.28 11.81
C ASP A 48 9.22 -9.52 10.92
N TYR A 49 9.70 -8.56 10.11
CA TYR A 49 8.86 -7.66 9.33
C TYR A 49 9.11 -7.80 7.83
N LEU A 50 8.06 -8.15 7.09
CA LEU A 50 8.09 -8.18 5.63
C LEU A 50 7.25 -7.05 5.04
N TYR A 51 7.84 -6.34 4.11
CA TYR A 51 7.20 -5.34 3.27
C TYR A 51 6.98 -5.97 1.90
N LEU A 52 5.73 -6.31 1.57
CA LEU A 52 5.38 -7.10 0.37
C LEU A 52 5.16 -6.24 -0.87
N HIS A 53 5.93 -5.19 -1.01
CA HIS A 53 5.85 -4.28 -2.16
C HIS A 53 7.24 -3.76 -2.53
N VAL A 54 7.49 -3.63 -3.81
CA VAL A 54 8.56 -2.82 -4.41
C VAL A 54 7.96 -2.20 -5.68
N MET A 55 7.63 -3.04 -6.66
CA MET A 55 6.85 -2.69 -7.84
C MET A 55 5.52 -3.45 -7.79
N GLY A 56 4.58 -3.08 -8.68
CA GLY A 56 3.31 -3.78 -8.80
C GLY A 56 2.28 -3.43 -7.73
N GLU A 57 1.14 -4.14 -7.77
CA GLU A 57 0.05 -4.00 -6.81
C GLU A 57 -0.08 -5.29 -5.98
N PRO A 58 0.32 -5.28 -4.71
CA PRO A 58 0.35 -6.50 -3.90
C PRO A 58 -1.04 -7.09 -3.61
N LEU A 59 -2.12 -6.30 -3.69
CA LEU A 59 -3.48 -6.81 -3.48
C LEU A 59 -3.99 -7.70 -4.62
N LEU A 60 -3.26 -7.80 -5.71
CA LEU A 60 -3.50 -8.83 -6.74
C LEU A 60 -3.08 -10.23 -6.27
N HIS A 61 -2.41 -10.35 -5.11
CA HIS A 61 -1.83 -11.61 -4.64
C HIS A 61 -2.35 -12.05 -3.25
N PRO A 62 -2.72 -13.34 -3.03
CA PRO A 62 -3.29 -13.83 -1.77
C PRO A 62 -2.25 -14.46 -0.82
N LEU A 63 -1.15 -13.77 -0.46
CA LEU A 63 -0.06 -14.37 0.35
C LEU A 63 -0.07 -14.06 1.86
N LEU A 64 -1.05 -13.34 2.39
CA LEU A 64 -1.06 -12.92 3.79
C LEU A 64 -1.10 -14.10 4.77
N GLU A 65 -1.85 -15.16 4.46
CA GLU A 65 -1.92 -16.35 5.31
C GLU A 65 -0.58 -17.12 5.34
N THR A 66 0.11 -17.19 4.23
CA THR A 66 1.44 -17.81 4.19
C THR A 66 2.45 -17.02 5.02
N ALA A 67 2.41 -15.69 4.97
CA ALA A 67 3.26 -14.84 5.80
C ALA A 67 2.97 -15.02 7.30
N ARG A 68 1.69 -15.16 7.66
CA ARG A 68 1.27 -15.50 9.03
C ARG A 68 1.84 -16.82 9.50
N ALA A 69 1.69 -17.87 8.71
CA ALA A 69 2.18 -19.22 9.05
C ALA A 69 3.70 -19.24 9.29
N LEU A 70 4.44 -18.33 8.65
CA LEU A 70 5.87 -18.14 8.85
C LEU A 70 6.22 -17.19 10.01
N GLY A 71 5.23 -16.66 10.73
CA GLY A 71 5.41 -15.79 11.89
C GLY A 71 5.87 -14.36 11.58
N PHE A 72 5.57 -13.85 10.36
CA PHE A 72 5.90 -12.47 10.00
C PHE A 72 4.79 -11.49 10.34
N ARG A 73 5.20 -10.25 10.63
CA ARG A 73 4.36 -9.07 10.55
C ARG A 73 4.54 -8.43 9.17
N VAL A 74 3.43 -8.13 8.52
CA VAL A 74 3.41 -7.71 7.11
C VAL A 74 3.01 -6.25 6.98
N ALA A 75 3.72 -5.51 6.14
CA ALA A 75 3.30 -4.21 5.63
C ALA A 75 3.05 -4.29 4.12
N LEU A 76 2.00 -3.59 3.66
CA LEU A 76 1.67 -3.44 2.25
C LEU A 76 1.74 -1.97 1.83
N THR A 77 2.04 -1.73 0.57
CA THR A 77 1.73 -0.46 -0.10
C THR A 77 0.85 -0.77 -1.30
N THR A 78 -0.29 -0.11 -1.39
CA THR A 78 -1.30 -0.34 -2.41
C THR A 78 -1.71 0.97 -3.08
N ASN A 79 -2.16 0.88 -4.32
CA ASN A 79 -2.78 2.00 -5.02
C ASN A 79 -4.25 2.25 -4.58
N GLY A 80 -4.78 1.45 -3.68
CA GLY A 80 -6.09 1.63 -3.08
C GLY A 80 -7.28 1.10 -3.88
N THR A 81 -7.15 0.88 -5.20
CA THR A 81 -8.30 0.54 -6.07
C THR A 81 -8.95 -0.80 -5.74
N LEU A 82 -8.22 -1.73 -5.14
CA LEU A 82 -8.72 -3.04 -4.76
C LEU A 82 -9.15 -3.15 -3.30
N LEU A 83 -9.04 -2.08 -2.51
CA LEU A 83 -9.39 -2.10 -1.09
C LEU A 83 -10.84 -2.52 -0.84
N PRO A 84 -11.85 -1.97 -1.53
CA PRO A 84 -13.24 -2.40 -1.30
C PRO A 84 -13.45 -3.90 -1.50
N ALA A 85 -12.88 -4.46 -2.57
CA ALA A 85 -13.01 -5.89 -2.89
C ALA A 85 -12.20 -6.80 -1.95
N ARG A 86 -11.17 -6.29 -1.29
CA ARG A 86 -10.28 -7.05 -0.41
C ARG A 86 -10.46 -6.73 1.07
N GLN A 87 -11.35 -5.82 1.42
CA GLN A 87 -11.54 -5.28 2.77
C GLN A 87 -11.66 -6.38 3.83
N ALA A 88 -12.60 -7.30 3.68
CA ALA A 88 -12.84 -8.36 4.67
C ALA A 88 -11.58 -9.21 4.90
N LEU A 89 -10.87 -9.59 3.84
CA LEU A 89 -9.63 -10.35 3.91
C LEU A 89 -8.53 -9.59 4.67
N LEU A 90 -8.35 -8.31 4.33
CA LEU A 90 -7.30 -7.47 4.92
C LEU A 90 -7.57 -7.16 6.39
N LEU A 91 -8.82 -6.87 6.74
CA LEU A 91 -9.20 -6.60 8.13
C LEU A 91 -9.04 -7.85 9.01
N ALA A 92 -9.40 -9.02 8.49
CA ALA A 92 -9.27 -10.29 9.19
C ALA A 92 -7.83 -10.83 9.28
N ALA A 93 -6.88 -10.30 8.48
CA ALA A 93 -5.52 -10.82 8.42
C ALA A 93 -4.66 -10.38 9.63
N PRO A 94 -4.34 -11.27 10.59
CA PRO A 94 -3.58 -10.89 11.79
C PRO A 94 -2.10 -10.63 11.53
N ALA A 95 -1.53 -11.16 10.44
CA ALA A 95 -0.17 -10.84 10.03
C ALA A 95 -0.01 -9.41 9.53
N LEU A 96 -1.07 -8.84 8.95
CA LEU A 96 -1.07 -7.49 8.39
C LEU A 96 -1.15 -6.46 9.52
N TYR A 97 -0.04 -5.75 9.76
CA TYR A 97 0.02 -4.73 10.81
C TYR A 97 0.01 -3.30 10.28
N LYS A 98 0.37 -3.12 8.99
CA LYS A 98 0.49 -1.80 8.38
C LYS A 98 0.09 -1.82 6.91
N ILE A 99 -0.65 -0.77 6.51
CA ILE A 99 -1.04 -0.55 5.13
C ILE A 99 -0.72 0.89 4.75
N ASN A 100 0.01 1.06 3.65
CA ASN A 100 0.23 2.38 3.05
C ASN A 100 -0.66 2.49 1.82
N ILE A 101 -1.47 3.53 1.74
CA ILE A 101 -2.38 3.79 0.62
C ILE A 101 -1.85 4.97 -0.18
N SER A 102 -1.49 4.75 -1.44
CA SER A 102 -0.96 5.77 -2.35
C SER A 102 -2.11 6.52 -3.02
N LEU A 103 -2.67 7.52 -2.36
CA LEU A 103 -3.85 8.27 -2.85
C LEU A 103 -3.59 8.97 -4.18
N HIS A 104 -2.37 9.40 -4.42
CA HIS A 104 -1.93 9.98 -5.69
C HIS A 104 -2.01 9.03 -6.90
N SER A 105 -2.18 7.73 -6.68
CA SER A 105 -2.34 6.75 -7.75
C SER A 105 -3.65 6.89 -8.52
N PHE A 106 -4.60 7.67 -8.03
CA PHE A 106 -5.89 7.90 -8.71
C PHE A 106 -5.73 8.47 -10.11
N GLU A 107 -4.68 9.24 -10.39
CA GLU A 107 -4.43 9.80 -11.74
C GLU A 107 -4.48 8.75 -12.86
N ALA A 108 -4.12 7.51 -12.55
CA ALA A 108 -4.11 6.39 -13.50
C ALA A 108 -5.36 5.51 -13.42
N ASN A 109 -6.33 5.86 -12.57
CA ASN A 109 -7.57 5.12 -12.39
C ASN A 109 -8.65 5.70 -13.30
N VAL A 110 -8.68 5.26 -14.54
CA VAL A 110 -9.67 5.71 -15.54
C VAL A 110 -11.08 5.15 -15.33
N ALA A 111 -11.30 4.27 -14.36
CA ALA A 111 -12.55 3.49 -14.23
C ALA A 111 -13.38 3.86 -12.98
N GLY A 112 -13.29 5.08 -12.46
CA GLY A 112 -14.07 5.45 -11.26
C GLY A 112 -14.11 6.94 -11.01
N SER A 113 -15.02 7.37 -10.13
CA SER A 113 -15.02 8.74 -9.66
C SER A 113 -13.94 8.94 -8.59
N PHE A 114 -13.40 10.14 -8.51
CA PHE A 114 -12.41 10.50 -7.49
C PHE A 114 -13.00 10.39 -6.07
N ASP A 115 -14.24 10.82 -5.92
CA ASP A 115 -14.93 10.79 -4.63
C ASP A 115 -15.21 9.37 -4.15
N ASP A 116 -15.65 8.47 -5.04
CA ASP A 116 -15.84 7.06 -4.71
C ASP A 116 -14.53 6.38 -4.34
N TYR A 117 -13.45 6.69 -5.05
CA TYR A 117 -12.12 6.19 -4.73
C TYR A 117 -11.65 6.64 -3.34
N LEU A 118 -11.73 7.94 -3.03
CA LEU A 118 -11.35 8.47 -1.73
C LEU A 118 -12.24 7.90 -0.62
N SER A 119 -13.56 7.85 -0.84
CA SER A 119 -14.51 7.28 0.11
C SER A 119 -14.15 5.81 0.43
N GLY A 120 -13.84 5.01 -0.57
CA GLY A 120 -13.39 3.62 -0.39
C GLY A 120 -12.09 3.51 0.41
N CYS A 121 -11.09 4.35 0.09
CA CYS A 121 -9.82 4.38 0.80
C CYS A 121 -10.00 4.82 2.27
N PHE A 122 -10.78 5.86 2.54
CA PHE A 122 -10.99 6.38 3.89
C PHE A 122 -11.85 5.46 4.75
N THR A 123 -12.90 4.86 4.17
CA THR A 123 -13.69 3.83 4.85
C THR A 123 -12.80 2.68 5.29
N PHE A 124 -11.98 2.17 4.37
CA PHE A 124 -11.02 1.11 4.70
C PHE A 124 -10.03 1.55 5.79
N ALA A 125 -9.47 2.76 5.68
CA ALA A 125 -8.50 3.28 6.65
C ALA A 125 -9.09 3.34 8.07
N LYS A 126 -10.34 3.80 8.21
CA LYS A 126 -11.06 3.85 9.48
C LYS A 126 -11.25 2.47 10.08
N LEU A 127 -11.80 1.55 9.31
CA LEU A 127 -12.01 0.16 9.76
C LEU A 127 -10.70 -0.56 10.10
N ALA A 128 -9.64 -0.33 9.33
CA ALA A 128 -8.33 -0.89 9.60
C ALA A 128 -7.74 -0.38 10.92
N ALA A 129 -7.87 0.93 11.19
CA ALA A 129 -7.45 1.52 12.46
C ALA A 129 -8.23 0.94 13.65
N GLU A 130 -9.54 0.75 13.53
CA GLU A 130 -10.39 0.09 14.53
C GLU A 130 -9.95 -1.34 14.84
N THR A 131 -9.34 -2.05 13.89
CA THR A 131 -8.76 -3.38 14.10
C THR A 131 -7.29 -3.35 14.57
N GLY A 132 -6.77 -2.18 14.94
CA GLY A 132 -5.41 -1.99 15.45
C GLY A 132 -4.32 -2.00 14.39
N LYS A 133 -4.67 -1.86 13.11
CA LYS A 133 -3.70 -1.76 12.01
C LYS A 133 -3.26 -0.31 11.82
N LEU A 134 -1.99 -0.10 11.51
CA LEU A 134 -1.47 1.21 11.12
C LEU A 134 -1.83 1.49 9.66
N VAL A 135 -2.31 2.70 9.40
CA VAL A 135 -2.61 3.14 8.03
C VAL A 135 -1.89 4.45 7.75
N ASP A 136 -1.06 4.46 6.70
CA ASP A 136 -0.45 5.67 6.16
C ASP A 136 -1.16 6.04 4.85
N LEU A 137 -1.73 7.22 4.79
CA LEU A 137 -2.26 7.82 3.57
C LEU A 137 -1.17 8.65 2.92
N ARG A 138 -0.78 8.30 1.69
CA ARG A 138 0.36 8.91 1.00
C ARG A 138 -0.10 9.84 -0.11
N LEU A 139 0.41 11.05 -0.06
CA LEU A 139 0.28 12.07 -1.09
C LEU A 139 1.55 12.11 -1.95
N TRP A 140 1.49 12.75 -3.11
CA TRP A 140 2.64 12.95 -3.98
C TRP A 140 3.25 14.33 -3.75
N ASN A 141 4.53 14.38 -3.45
CA ASN A 141 5.24 15.59 -3.06
C ASN A 141 6.29 16.04 -4.08
N LEU A 142 6.34 15.39 -5.26
CA LEU A 142 7.27 15.77 -6.31
C LEU A 142 6.58 16.71 -7.29
N ASP A 143 7.22 17.85 -7.57
CA ASP A 143 6.81 18.82 -8.59
C ASP A 143 7.62 18.72 -9.90
N GLY A 144 8.50 17.72 -9.99
CA GLY A 144 9.40 17.50 -11.10
C GLY A 144 10.79 18.11 -10.90
N GLU A 145 10.93 19.11 -10.01
CA GLU A 145 12.20 19.80 -9.76
C GLU A 145 12.70 19.60 -8.33
N THR A 146 11.80 19.49 -7.38
CA THR A 146 12.14 19.33 -5.96
C THR A 146 11.38 18.18 -5.31
N THR A 147 11.82 17.73 -4.13
CA THR A 147 11.09 16.74 -3.31
C THR A 147 10.00 17.37 -2.44
N ARG A 148 9.71 18.66 -2.61
CA ARG A 148 8.74 19.43 -1.81
C ARG A 148 7.58 19.99 -2.61
N GLY A 149 7.38 19.50 -3.84
CA GLY A 149 6.30 19.93 -4.69
C GLY A 149 4.93 19.47 -4.22
N GLN A 150 3.91 20.12 -4.73
CA GLN A 150 2.50 19.78 -4.48
C GLN A 150 1.88 19.25 -5.77
N HIS A 151 1.32 18.06 -5.70
CA HIS A 151 0.47 17.57 -6.77
C HIS A 151 -0.87 18.32 -6.77
N THR A 152 -1.42 18.61 -7.95
CA THR A 152 -2.67 19.39 -8.12
C THR A 152 -3.88 18.78 -7.39
N GLN A 153 -3.87 17.47 -7.12
CA GLN A 153 -4.93 16.77 -6.39
C GLN A 153 -4.77 16.82 -4.87
N ASN A 154 -3.62 17.24 -4.34
CA ASN A 154 -3.36 17.17 -2.91
C ASN A 154 -4.37 18.01 -2.10
N ASP A 155 -4.78 19.17 -2.61
CA ASP A 155 -5.73 20.03 -1.93
C ASP A 155 -7.11 19.39 -1.80
N ALA A 156 -7.58 18.75 -2.88
CA ALA A 156 -8.85 18.03 -2.88
C ALA A 156 -8.79 16.80 -1.97
N ILE A 157 -7.68 16.06 -1.98
CA ILE A 157 -7.48 14.90 -1.08
C ILE A 157 -7.48 15.34 0.38
N LEU A 158 -6.78 16.44 0.71
CA LEU A 158 -6.73 16.96 2.08
C LEU A 158 -8.09 17.45 2.56
N ALA A 159 -8.84 18.17 1.72
CA ALA A 159 -10.18 18.63 2.05
C ALA A 159 -11.13 17.44 2.33
N ALA A 160 -11.07 16.39 1.50
CA ALA A 160 -11.85 15.18 1.71
C ALA A 160 -11.40 14.40 2.96
N LEU A 161 -10.09 14.39 3.25
CA LEU A 161 -9.53 13.78 4.45
C LEU A 161 -10.02 14.48 5.73
N GLU A 162 -10.00 15.82 5.75
CA GLU A 162 -10.45 16.64 6.89
C GLU A 162 -11.94 16.45 7.18
N ALA A 163 -12.75 16.21 6.16
CA ALA A 163 -14.18 15.92 6.32
C ALA A 163 -14.44 14.58 7.03
N VAL A 164 -13.55 13.61 6.86
CA VAL A 164 -13.68 12.26 7.44
C VAL A 164 -12.92 12.11 8.75
N PHE A 165 -11.76 12.74 8.85
CA PHE A 165 -10.85 12.70 10.00
C PHE A 165 -10.61 14.13 10.48
N PRO A 166 -11.45 14.68 11.34
CA PRO A 166 -11.41 16.09 11.75
C PRO A 166 -10.21 16.38 12.65
N GLN A 167 -9.05 16.55 12.06
CA GLN A 167 -7.81 16.97 12.72
C GLN A 167 -7.12 18.02 11.88
N PRO A 168 -6.37 18.96 12.48
CA PRO A 168 -5.60 19.91 11.70
C PRO A 168 -4.44 19.18 10.98
N TRP A 169 -4.58 18.95 9.69
CA TRP A 169 -3.54 18.40 8.84
C TRP A 169 -2.66 19.53 8.32
N THR A 170 -1.42 19.61 8.82
CA THR A 170 -0.49 20.65 8.39
C THR A 170 0.33 20.18 7.19
N ARG A 171 0.33 20.97 6.12
CA ARG A 171 1.04 20.67 4.85
C ARG A 171 2.57 20.72 4.96
N ASN A 172 3.12 21.23 6.05
CA ASN A 172 4.54 21.60 6.15
C ASN A 172 5.37 20.67 7.07
N THR A 173 4.90 19.47 7.39
CA THR A 173 5.59 18.55 8.31
C THR A 173 6.16 17.30 7.63
N TRP A 174 6.47 17.40 6.34
CA TRP A 174 7.05 16.30 5.53
C TRP A 174 8.56 16.43 5.40
#